data_9e4b83bd878c2094287d363c9e8301ca
#
_entry.id   9e4b83bd878c2094287d363c9e8301ca
#
_cell.length_a   1.000
_cell.length_b   1.000
_cell.length_c   1.000
_cell.angle_alpha   90.00
_cell.angle_beta   90.00
_cell.angle_gamma   90.00
#
_symmetry.space_group_name_H-M   'P 1'
#
loop_
_entity.id
_entity.type
_entity.pdbx_description
1 polymer ?
#
loop_
_entity_poly.entity_id
_entity_poly.type
_entity_poly.pdbx_seq_one_letter_code
_entity_poly.pdbx_strand_id
1 'polypeptide(L)'
;MQLLFIRHGQAAPYCADDAGRALTDFGQKQAKQTADYVLANFAPDLIISSPYIRAKQTDEILQRNLTTQHHNTKLTFLDSITPDDDPKAAVLDIANLIEHEFGQIFDHENLPERCIVIVCHMPIIAKLVGILTELHPENFELAECQVLKTSVFANGLATKITGFIPVQP
;
A
#
# COMPACT_ATOMS: atom_id res chain seq x y z
N MET A 1 -4.97 -14.04 2.35
CA MET A 1 -4.06 -12.89 2.26
C MET A 1 -4.85 -11.60 2.41
N GLN A 2 -4.35 -10.65 3.19
CA GLN A 2 -4.89 -9.30 3.33
C GLN A 2 -3.97 -8.32 2.60
N LEU A 3 -4.55 -7.45 1.78
CA LEU A 3 -3.83 -6.42 1.03
C LEU A 3 -4.32 -5.04 1.48
N LEU A 4 -3.42 -4.22 2.00
CA LEU A 4 -3.70 -2.88 2.45
C LEU A 4 -3.12 -1.89 1.43
N PHE A 5 -3.97 -1.25 0.66
CA PHE A 5 -3.57 -0.21 -0.29
C PHE A 5 -3.65 1.15 0.39
N ILE A 6 -2.52 1.86 0.47
CA ILE A 6 -2.42 3.15 1.14
C ILE A 6 -1.92 4.20 0.13
N ARG A 7 -2.73 5.22 -0.13
CA ARG A 7 -2.26 6.42 -0.83
C ARG A 7 -1.37 7.22 0.12
N HIS A 8 -0.26 7.82 -0.36
CA HIS A 8 0.56 8.72 0.45
C HIS A 8 -0.25 9.89 1.04
N GLY A 9 0.20 10.45 2.16
CA GLY A 9 -0.37 11.65 2.78
C GLY A 9 -0.20 12.92 1.94
N GLN A 10 -0.76 14.04 2.38
CA GLN A 10 -0.62 15.32 1.68
C GLN A 10 0.86 15.66 1.45
N ALA A 11 1.23 15.92 0.20
CA ALA A 11 2.57 16.35 -0.18
C ALA A 11 2.63 17.86 -0.46
N ALA A 12 3.83 18.41 -0.46
CA ALA A 12 4.11 19.77 -0.91
C ALA A 12 3.49 20.02 -2.31
N PRO A 13 3.18 21.28 -2.67
CA PRO A 13 2.63 21.62 -3.98
C PRO A 13 3.45 21.04 -5.14
N TYR A 14 2.79 20.78 -6.26
CA TYR A 14 3.44 20.27 -7.46
C TYR A 14 4.61 21.17 -7.90
N CYS A 15 5.71 20.56 -8.30
CA CYS A 15 6.89 21.23 -8.83
C CYS A 15 7.57 20.34 -9.90
N ALA A 16 8.61 20.87 -10.56
CA ALA A 16 9.31 20.13 -11.63
C ALA A 16 9.94 18.81 -11.14
N ASP A 17 10.39 18.77 -9.86
CA ASP A 17 10.82 17.52 -9.21
C ASP A 17 9.65 16.88 -8.46
N ASP A 18 8.73 16.25 -9.18
CA ASP A 18 7.58 15.57 -8.58
C ASP A 18 7.99 14.41 -7.66
N ALA A 19 9.03 13.68 -8.01
CA ALA A 19 9.51 12.55 -7.20
C ALA A 19 10.07 12.99 -5.84
N GLY A 20 10.68 14.18 -5.79
CA GLY A 20 11.27 14.77 -4.58
C GLY A 20 10.28 15.47 -3.64
N ARG A 21 9.01 15.61 -4.00
CA ARG A 21 8.01 16.29 -3.13
C ARG A 21 7.80 15.53 -1.82
N ALA A 22 8.13 16.18 -0.72
CA ALA A 22 7.96 15.66 0.64
C ALA A 22 6.51 15.80 1.15
N LEU A 23 6.16 15.04 2.17
CA LEU A 23 4.92 15.25 2.93
C LEU A 23 4.94 16.62 3.62
N THR A 24 3.77 17.27 3.68
CA THR A 24 3.55 18.40 4.58
C THR A 24 3.43 17.92 6.03
N ASP A 25 3.47 18.83 7.01
CA ASP A 25 3.18 18.50 8.41
C ASP A 25 1.78 17.88 8.57
N PHE A 26 0.82 18.35 7.77
CA PHE A 26 -0.51 17.76 7.74
C PHE A 26 -0.50 16.34 7.16
N GLY A 27 0.24 16.13 6.07
CA GLY A 27 0.40 14.80 5.46
C GLY A 27 1.07 13.80 6.39
N GLN A 28 2.03 14.24 7.22
CA GLN A 28 2.64 13.39 8.25
C GLN A 28 1.61 12.99 9.33
N LYS A 29 0.73 13.91 9.74
CA LYS A 29 -0.36 13.60 10.68
C LYS A 29 -1.36 12.61 10.09
N GLN A 30 -1.72 12.77 8.80
CA GLN A 30 -2.57 11.82 8.09
C GLN A 30 -1.93 10.42 8.04
N ALA A 31 -0.65 10.33 7.63
CA ALA A 31 0.09 9.07 7.59
C ALA A 31 0.15 8.40 8.98
N LYS A 32 0.32 9.20 10.04
CA LYS A 32 0.29 8.67 11.41
C LYS A 32 -1.07 8.10 11.79
N GLN A 33 -2.18 8.76 11.48
CA GLN A 33 -3.52 8.25 11.77
C GLN A 33 -3.76 6.91 11.05
N THR A 34 -3.33 6.80 9.80
CA THR A 34 -3.42 5.55 9.03
C THR A 34 -2.51 4.47 9.62
N ALA A 35 -1.30 4.82 10.05
CA ALA A 35 -0.41 3.90 10.73
C ALA A 35 -1.01 3.37 12.04
N ASP A 36 -1.63 4.23 12.84
CA ASP A 36 -2.31 3.86 14.09
C ASP A 36 -3.50 2.90 13.81
N TYR A 37 -4.27 3.15 12.73
CA TYR A 37 -5.33 2.24 12.30
C TYR A 37 -4.78 0.87 11.87
N VAL A 38 -3.71 0.85 11.07
CA VAL A 38 -3.08 -0.41 10.61
C VAL A 38 -2.60 -1.21 11.82
N LEU A 39 -1.90 -0.58 12.75
CA LEU A 39 -1.39 -1.22 13.95
C LEU A 39 -2.46 -1.80 14.87
N ALA A 40 -3.60 -1.12 14.97
CA ALA A 40 -4.70 -1.56 15.82
C ALA A 40 -5.43 -2.79 15.25
N ASN A 41 -5.34 -3.03 13.94
CA ASN A 41 -6.19 -4.01 13.24
C ASN A 41 -5.43 -5.08 12.46
N PHE A 42 -4.15 -4.87 12.15
CA PHE A 42 -3.37 -5.73 11.24
C PHE A 42 -1.94 -5.93 11.73
N ALA A 43 -1.31 -7.01 11.27
CA ALA A 43 0.09 -7.32 11.50
C ALA A 43 0.81 -7.50 10.14
N PRO A 44 1.27 -6.42 9.50
CA PRO A 44 1.92 -6.49 8.20
C PRO A 44 3.20 -7.33 8.21
N ASP A 45 3.32 -8.26 7.25
CA ASP A 45 4.53 -9.03 6.97
C ASP A 45 5.47 -8.28 6.03
N LEU A 46 4.89 -7.55 5.06
CA LEU A 46 5.63 -6.86 4.00
C LEU A 46 5.00 -5.51 3.70
N ILE A 47 5.86 -4.49 3.51
CA ILE A 47 5.50 -3.19 2.94
C ILE A 47 6.18 -3.08 1.59
N ILE A 48 5.40 -2.80 0.54
CA ILE A 48 5.87 -2.48 -0.81
C ILE A 48 5.57 -1.00 -1.05
N SER A 49 6.59 -0.18 -1.26
CA SER A 49 6.43 1.27 -1.39
C SER A 49 6.98 1.79 -2.71
N SER A 50 6.33 2.82 -3.25
CA SER A 50 6.89 3.61 -4.33
C SER A 50 8.17 4.33 -3.88
N PRO A 51 9.16 4.52 -4.79
CA PRO A 51 10.40 5.21 -4.46
C PRO A 51 10.26 6.72 -4.27
N TYR A 52 9.11 7.34 -4.58
CA TYR A 52 8.89 8.77 -4.42
C TYR A 52 8.88 9.20 -2.94
N ILE A 53 9.48 10.34 -2.63
CA ILE A 53 9.71 10.81 -1.24
C ILE A 53 8.43 10.78 -0.40
N ARG A 54 7.30 11.26 -0.91
CA ARG A 54 6.03 11.28 -0.18
C ARG A 54 5.49 9.89 0.20
N ALA A 55 5.74 8.88 -0.66
CA ALA A 55 5.39 7.50 -0.35
C ALA A 55 6.35 6.92 0.70
N LYS A 56 7.68 7.12 0.51
CA LYS A 56 8.70 6.73 1.49
C LYS A 56 8.44 7.31 2.89
N GLN A 57 8.10 8.58 2.99
CA GLN A 57 7.79 9.20 4.27
C GLN A 57 6.50 8.65 4.91
N THR A 58 5.52 8.25 4.08
CA THR A 58 4.30 7.60 4.57
C THR A 58 4.61 6.21 5.12
N ASP A 59 5.38 5.39 4.38
CA ASP A 59 5.78 4.06 4.83
C ASP A 59 6.75 4.08 6.03
N GLU A 60 7.67 5.05 6.09
CA GLU A 60 8.58 5.22 7.24
C GLU A 60 7.81 5.51 8.54
N ILE A 61 6.73 6.29 8.46
CA ILE A 61 5.87 6.55 9.63
C ILE A 61 5.18 5.24 10.05
N LEU A 62 4.66 4.47 9.11
CA LEU A 62 4.07 3.16 9.37
C LEU A 62 5.10 2.20 9.95
N GLN A 63 6.27 2.07 9.35
CA GLN A 63 7.31 1.15 9.79
C GLN A 63 7.83 1.46 11.20
N ARG A 64 8.05 2.74 11.51
CA ARG A 64 8.44 3.17 12.86
C ARG A 64 7.44 2.70 13.91
N ASN A 65 6.16 2.86 13.65
CA ASN A 65 5.11 2.44 14.56
C ASN A 65 5.07 0.90 14.70
N LEU A 66 5.23 0.15 13.61
CA LEU A 66 5.31 -1.32 13.62
C LEU A 66 6.51 -1.82 14.45
N THR A 67 7.67 -1.19 14.29
CA THR A 67 8.89 -1.56 15.02
C THR A 67 8.72 -1.38 16.54
N THR A 68 8.01 -0.36 17.00
CA THR A 68 7.74 -0.14 18.42
C THR A 68 6.90 -1.27 19.06
N GLN A 69 6.16 -2.02 18.25
CA GLN A 69 5.35 -3.18 18.68
C GLN A 69 6.02 -4.53 18.38
N HIS A 70 7.33 -4.55 18.08
CA HIS A 70 8.12 -5.75 17.78
C HIS A 70 7.66 -6.54 16.54
N HIS A 71 6.97 -5.90 15.59
CA HIS A 71 6.67 -6.50 14.29
C HIS A 71 7.93 -6.55 13.42
N ASN A 72 8.27 -7.72 12.92
CA ASN A 72 9.37 -7.91 11.97
C ASN A 72 8.84 -7.75 10.52
N THR A 73 8.42 -6.53 10.18
CA THR A 73 7.87 -6.20 8.86
C THR A 73 9.00 -5.87 7.90
N LYS A 74 9.05 -6.55 6.76
CA LYS A 74 10.01 -6.24 5.67
C LYS A 74 9.52 -5.04 4.87
N LEU A 75 10.45 -4.17 4.45
CA LEU A 75 10.19 -3.05 3.53
C LEU A 75 10.95 -3.27 2.23
N THR A 76 10.26 -3.08 1.11
CA THR A 76 10.84 -3.13 -0.25
C THR A 76 10.28 -2.00 -1.10
N PHE A 77 11.12 -1.40 -1.94
CA PHE A 77 10.70 -0.39 -2.92
C PHE A 77 10.47 -1.03 -4.28
N LEU A 78 9.45 -0.55 -4.99
CA LEU A 78 9.10 -1.02 -6.32
C LEU A 78 8.95 0.17 -7.26
N ASP A 79 9.77 0.22 -8.32
CA ASP A 79 9.83 1.36 -9.24
C ASP A 79 8.62 1.43 -10.19
N SER A 80 7.87 0.33 -10.35
CA SER A 80 6.70 0.23 -11.25
C SER A 80 5.37 0.63 -10.61
N ILE A 81 5.39 1.26 -9.42
CA ILE A 81 4.18 1.79 -8.75
C ILE A 81 4.23 3.30 -8.53
N THR A 82 4.90 4.03 -9.44
CA THR A 82 4.85 5.50 -9.48
C THR A 82 3.54 5.98 -10.14
N PRO A 83 3.20 7.29 -10.11
CA PRO A 83 1.89 7.75 -10.57
C PRO A 83 1.52 7.38 -12.02
N ASP A 84 2.51 7.38 -12.93
CA ASP A 84 2.30 7.27 -14.37
C ASP A 84 2.62 5.87 -14.94
N ASP A 85 2.95 4.90 -14.07
CA ASP A 85 3.27 3.54 -14.49
C ASP A 85 2.06 2.75 -15.03
N ASP A 86 2.35 1.70 -15.79
CA ASP A 86 1.32 0.78 -16.28
C ASP A 86 0.82 -0.11 -15.13
N PRO A 87 -0.46 0.00 -14.76
CA PRO A 87 -1.01 -0.78 -13.65
C PRO A 87 -1.00 -2.30 -13.90
N LYS A 88 -1.03 -2.75 -15.16
CA LYS A 88 -0.96 -4.18 -15.48
C LYS A 88 0.45 -4.74 -15.25
N ALA A 89 1.48 -3.99 -15.65
CA ALA A 89 2.87 -4.33 -15.34
C ALA A 89 3.10 -4.32 -13.82
N ALA A 90 2.61 -3.29 -13.13
CA ALA A 90 2.72 -3.18 -11.69
C ALA A 90 2.07 -4.36 -10.93
N VAL A 91 0.92 -4.87 -11.39
CA VAL A 91 0.29 -6.07 -10.80
C VAL A 91 1.21 -7.29 -10.92
N LEU A 92 1.84 -7.49 -12.08
CA LEU A 92 2.78 -8.60 -12.28
C LEU A 92 4.03 -8.48 -11.40
N ASP A 93 4.59 -7.27 -11.30
CA ASP A 93 5.78 -7.02 -10.49
C ASP A 93 5.50 -7.21 -9.00
N ILE A 94 4.34 -6.76 -8.51
CA ILE A 94 3.92 -6.99 -7.13
C ILE A 94 3.71 -8.49 -6.88
N ALA A 95 3.05 -9.21 -7.80
CA ALA A 95 2.83 -10.65 -7.69
C ALA A 95 4.16 -11.42 -7.61
N ASN A 96 5.11 -11.12 -8.50
CA ASN A 96 6.45 -11.70 -8.52
C ASN A 96 7.22 -11.41 -7.22
N LEU A 97 7.09 -10.18 -6.69
CA LEU A 97 7.73 -9.81 -5.43
C LEU A 97 7.16 -10.59 -4.25
N ILE A 98 5.84 -10.74 -4.18
CA ILE A 98 5.16 -11.53 -3.15
C ILE A 98 5.60 -13.00 -3.23
N GLU A 99 5.64 -13.57 -4.43
CA GLU A 99 6.11 -14.94 -4.64
C GLU A 99 7.57 -15.12 -4.26
N HIS A 100 8.44 -14.17 -4.59
CA HIS A 100 9.84 -14.18 -4.19
C HIS A 100 10.01 -14.15 -2.66
N GLU A 101 9.20 -13.36 -1.95
CA GLU A 101 9.32 -13.18 -0.51
C GLU A 101 8.74 -14.34 0.31
N PHE A 102 7.66 -14.94 -0.15
CA PHE A 102 6.92 -15.94 0.62
C PHE A 102 6.88 -17.33 -0.03
N GLY A 103 7.47 -17.48 -1.22
CA GLY A 103 7.41 -18.71 -2.02
C GLY A 103 6.09 -18.83 -2.79
N GLN A 104 6.01 -19.87 -3.63
CA GLN A 104 4.79 -20.16 -4.38
C GLN A 104 3.70 -20.65 -3.42
N ILE A 105 2.56 -19.95 -3.41
CA ILE A 105 1.44 -20.24 -2.52
C ILE A 105 0.59 -21.35 -3.18
N PHE A 106 1.11 -22.58 -3.27
CA PHE A 106 0.35 -23.73 -3.79
C PHE A 106 -0.33 -24.57 -2.69
N ASP A 107 0.04 -24.39 -1.42
CA ASP A 107 -0.56 -25.12 -0.31
C ASP A 107 -1.47 -24.21 0.51
N HIS A 108 -2.73 -24.13 0.09
CA HIS A 108 -3.74 -23.25 0.68
C HIS A 108 -4.23 -23.69 2.07
N GLU A 109 -3.92 -24.89 2.53
CA GLU A 109 -4.52 -25.43 3.76
C GLU A 109 -3.74 -25.11 5.03
N ASN A 110 -2.46 -24.73 4.96
CA ASN A 110 -1.59 -24.55 6.14
C ASN A 110 -0.73 -23.29 6.18
N LEU A 111 -0.88 -22.34 5.24
CA LEU A 111 -0.09 -21.11 5.27
C LEU A 111 -0.72 -20.06 6.18
N PRO A 112 0.10 -19.36 7.00
CA PRO A 112 -0.39 -18.22 7.78
C PRO A 112 -0.97 -17.14 6.84
N GLU A 113 -2.08 -16.52 7.24
CA GLU A 113 -2.67 -15.43 6.48
C GLU A 113 -1.68 -14.25 6.41
N ARG A 114 -1.17 -13.97 5.21
CA ARG A 114 -0.22 -12.87 4.98
C ARG A 114 -0.93 -11.53 4.92
N CYS A 115 -0.28 -10.52 5.48
CA CYS A 115 -0.73 -9.13 5.42
C CYS A 115 0.33 -8.28 4.69
N ILE A 116 -0.05 -7.69 3.57
CA ILE A 116 0.85 -6.94 2.69
C ILE A 116 0.31 -5.52 2.54
N VAL A 117 1.17 -4.54 2.79
CA VAL A 117 0.87 -3.13 2.59
C VAL A 117 1.51 -2.65 1.30
N ILE A 118 0.74 -1.93 0.47
CA ILE A 118 1.22 -1.26 -0.75
C ILE A 118 1.00 0.24 -0.58
N VAL A 119 2.11 1.02 -0.58
CA VAL A 119 2.07 2.48 -0.45
C VAL A 119 2.44 3.12 -1.77
N CYS A 120 1.49 3.80 -2.41
CA CYS A 120 1.73 4.44 -3.71
C CYS A 120 0.86 5.68 -3.93
N HIS A 121 0.41 5.95 -5.15
CA HIS A 121 -0.11 7.25 -5.60
C HIS A 121 -1.43 7.10 -6.36
N MET A 122 -2.23 8.16 -6.42
CA MET A 122 -3.19 8.32 -7.51
C MET A 122 -2.45 8.65 -8.83
N PRO A 123 -2.90 8.19 -9.99
CA PRO A 123 -4.08 7.33 -10.20
C PRO A 123 -3.78 5.82 -10.14
N ILE A 124 -2.50 5.41 -10.04
CA ILE A 124 -2.13 3.99 -10.14
C ILE A 124 -2.79 3.12 -9.06
N ILE A 125 -2.88 3.59 -7.81
CA ILE A 125 -3.49 2.82 -6.71
C ILE A 125 -4.95 2.43 -7.00
N ALA A 126 -5.73 3.37 -7.54
CA ALA A 126 -7.12 3.12 -7.93
C ALA A 126 -7.22 2.09 -9.05
N LYS A 127 -6.32 2.16 -10.03
CA LYS A 127 -6.25 1.20 -11.14
C LYS A 127 -5.83 -0.19 -10.67
N LEU A 128 -4.87 -0.29 -9.75
CA LEU A 128 -4.45 -1.57 -9.14
C LEU A 128 -5.62 -2.24 -8.42
N VAL A 129 -6.30 -1.50 -7.54
CA VAL A 129 -7.49 -2.02 -6.84
C VAL A 129 -8.58 -2.41 -7.83
N GLY A 130 -8.85 -1.59 -8.85
CA GLY A 130 -9.81 -1.91 -9.90
C GLY A 130 -9.49 -3.21 -10.66
N ILE A 131 -8.23 -3.45 -11.00
CA ILE A 131 -7.80 -4.70 -11.66
C ILE A 131 -7.99 -5.91 -10.73
N LEU A 132 -7.59 -5.79 -9.46
CA LEU A 132 -7.67 -6.90 -8.51
C LEU A 132 -9.10 -7.27 -8.13
N THR A 133 -10.04 -6.31 -8.16
CA THR A 133 -11.44 -6.51 -7.77
C THR A 133 -12.40 -6.64 -8.97
N GLU A 134 -11.96 -6.34 -10.19
CA GLU A 134 -12.80 -6.14 -11.38
C GLU A 134 -13.91 -5.08 -11.21
N LEU A 135 -13.69 -4.15 -10.28
CA LEU A 135 -14.58 -3.02 -10.06
C LEU A 135 -14.05 -1.77 -10.78
N HIS A 136 -14.94 -0.79 -10.98
CA HIS A 136 -14.51 0.51 -11.50
C HIS A 136 -13.51 1.16 -10.51
N PRO A 137 -12.35 1.69 -10.99
CA PRO A 137 -11.38 2.35 -10.13
C PRO A 137 -12.00 3.52 -9.37
N GLU A 138 -11.90 3.50 -8.04
CA GLU A 138 -12.37 4.56 -7.15
C GLU A 138 -11.21 5.45 -6.71
N ASN A 139 -11.47 6.74 -6.52
CA ASN A 139 -10.48 7.65 -5.97
C ASN A 139 -10.16 7.29 -4.52
N PHE A 140 -8.88 7.43 -4.19
CA PHE A 140 -8.41 7.38 -2.80
C PHE A 140 -8.25 8.79 -2.26
N GLU A 141 -8.69 9.04 -1.05
CA GLU A 141 -8.34 10.23 -0.29
C GLU A 141 -6.86 10.20 0.16
N LEU A 142 -6.33 11.34 0.62
CA LEU A 142 -4.95 11.41 1.10
C LEU A 142 -4.76 10.51 2.33
N ALA A 143 -3.74 9.68 2.30
CA ALA A 143 -3.43 8.64 3.29
C ALA A 143 -4.58 7.63 3.55
N GLU A 144 -5.58 7.55 2.67
CA GLU A 144 -6.62 6.52 2.76
C GLU A 144 -5.99 5.13 2.66
N CYS A 145 -6.48 4.23 3.51
CA CYS A 145 -6.20 2.80 3.48
C CYS A 145 -7.45 2.04 3.03
N GLN A 146 -7.37 1.29 1.94
CA GLN A 146 -8.39 0.31 1.55
C GLN A 146 -7.85 -1.10 1.78
N VAL A 147 -8.65 -1.95 2.38
CA VAL A 147 -8.29 -3.33 2.73
C VAL A 147 -9.02 -4.30 1.84
N LEU A 148 -8.25 -5.10 1.12
CA LEU A 148 -8.77 -6.18 0.28
C LEU A 148 -8.42 -7.52 0.91
N LYS A 149 -9.25 -8.52 0.65
CA LYS A 149 -8.99 -9.93 0.95
C LYS A 149 -8.95 -10.74 -0.34
N THR A 150 -7.95 -11.60 -0.46
CA THR A 150 -7.79 -12.50 -1.62
C THR A 150 -7.08 -13.79 -1.20
N SER A 151 -7.26 -14.87 -1.97
CA SER A 151 -6.46 -16.08 -1.83
C SER A 151 -5.09 -15.96 -2.51
N VAL A 152 -5.04 -15.25 -3.64
CA VAL A 152 -3.83 -15.03 -4.45
C VAL A 152 -3.85 -13.61 -5.03
N PHE A 153 -2.67 -13.01 -5.24
CA PHE A 153 -2.55 -11.69 -5.85
C PHE A 153 -2.72 -11.81 -7.37
N ALA A 154 -3.96 -11.73 -7.85
CA ALA A 154 -4.31 -11.85 -9.26
C ALA A 154 -5.58 -11.06 -9.60
N ASN A 155 -5.79 -10.82 -10.90
CA ASN A 155 -6.92 -10.06 -11.41
C ASN A 155 -8.26 -10.67 -11.00
N GLY A 156 -9.19 -9.83 -10.53
CA GLY A 156 -10.56 -10.20 -10.23
C GLY A 156 -10.78 -11.09 -9.00
N LEU A 157 -9.71 -11.41 -8.26
CA LEU A 157 -9.79 -12.36 -7.14
C LEU A 157 -9.85 -11.70 -5.76
N ALA A 158 -9.73 -10.38 -5.70
CA ALA A 158 -9.79 -9.65 -4.44
C ALA A 158 -11.17 -9.06 -4.16
N THR A 159 -11.53 -9.02 -2.90
CA THR A 159 -12.76 -8.37 -2.41
C THR A 159 -12.41 -7.28 -1.41
N LYS A 160 -12.95 -6.08 -1.58
CA LYS A 160 -12.82 -4.98 -0.61
C LYS A 160 -13.63 -5.33 0.64
N ILE A 161 -12.98 -5.32 1.80
CA ILE A 161 -13.61 -5.73 3.07
C ILE A 161 -13.81 -4.59 4.04
N THR A 162 -12.90 -3.61 4.07
CA THR A 162 -12.96 -2.44 4.96
C THR A 162 -12.00 -1.35 4.48
N GLY A 163 -11.90 -0.27 5.20
CA GLY A 163 -10.96 0.81 4.94
C GLY A 163 -10.95 1.85 6.06
N PHE A 164 -10.05 2.81 5.93
CA PHE A 164 -9.89 3.93 6.85
C PHE A 164 -9.52 5.19 6.08
N ILE A 165 -10.18 6.28 6.37
CA ILE A 165 -9.89 7.60 5.82
C ILE A 165 -9.47 8.51 6.99
N PRO A 166 -8.22 9.00 7.04
CA PRO A 166 -7.81 9.98 8.04
C PRO A 166 -8.46 11.33 7.80
N VAL A 167 -8.29 12.26 8.74
CA VAL A 167 -8.80 13.64 8.58
C VAL A 167 -8.27 14.26 7.28
N GLN A 168 -9.17 14.82 6.47
CA GLN A 168 -8.82 15.49 5.22
C GLN A 168 -8.64 17.00 5.42
N PRO A 169 -7.92 17.72 4.53
CA PRO A 169 -7.69 19.16 4.64
C PRO A 169 -8.98 19.97 4.60
#